data_da6d170fcacc813277719a1e88a27cb9
#
_entry.id   da6d170fcacc813277719a1e88a27cb9
#
_cell.length_a   1.000
_cell.length_b   1.000
_cell.length_c   1.000
_cell.angle_alpha   90.00
_cell.angle_beta   90.00
_cell.angle_gamma   90.00
#
_symmetry.space_group_name_H-M   'P 1'
#
loop_
_entity.id
_entity.type
_entity.pdbx_description
1 polymer ?
#
loop_
_entity_poly.entity_id
_entity_poly.type
_entity_poly.pdbx_seq_one_letter_code
_entity_poly.pdbx_strand_id
1 'polypeptide(L)'
;MKKLLVFALVAMVAGFAGAQTLSWIGDSYIYDAGADTWYRASGTDTWATGGAFQDHNFGIVSSLFLGGQAQTWDRPYGTTVTMFYEVFLQGSTSQGGPKNMDMPWKEQAGNNDKWENVTGTNVAAGLAPDTDYTVAVWFNAENSKDGGTTVWDSNNSANYIASFKTAAAPIPEPATMGLLGLGAVALALRRKMSK
;
A
#
# COMPACT_ATOMS: atom_id res chain seq x y z
N MET A 1 34.35 -34.08 40.95
CA MET A 1 32.89 -34.13 40.78
C MET A 1 32.20 -32.77 40.84
N LYS A 2 32.68 -31.76 41.59
CA LYS A 2 32.03 -30.42 41.65
C LYS A 2 32.14 -29.56 40.36
N LYS A 3 33.15 -29.81 39.52
CA LYS A 3 33.34 -29.04 38.27
C LYS A 3 32.43 -29.48 37.10
N LEU A 4 31.94 -30.71 37.10
CA LEU A 4 31.04 -31.24 36.09
C LEU A 4 29.59 -30.68 36.25
N LEU A 5 29.19 -30.38 37.48
CA LEU A 5 27.84 -29.86 37.78
C LEU A 5 27.64 -28.43 37.30
N VAL A 6 28.71 -27.62 37.30
CA VAL A 6 28.64 -26.22 36.83
C VAL A 6 28.50 -26.15 35.30
N PHE A 7 29.14 -27.05 34.55
CA PHE A 7 29.00 -27.10 33.10
C PHE A 7 27.60 -27.58 32.64
N ALA A 8 26.99 -28.52 33.39
CA ALA A 8 25.63 -28.96 33.09
C ALA A 8 24.59 -27.86 33.35
N LEU A 9 24.79 -26.99 34.34
CA LEU A 9 23.87 -25.89 34.66
C LEU A 9 23.97 -24.75 33.63
N VAL A 10 25.16 -24.45 33.11
CA VAL A 10 25.38 -23.44 32.07
C VAL A 10 24.83 -23.92 30.72
N ALA A 11 24.91 -25.20 30.40
CA ALA A 11 24.35 -25.79 29.21
C ALA A 11 22.79 -25.81 29.24
N MET A 12 22.17 -25.93 30.43
CA MET A 12 20.70 -25.88 30.54
C MET A 12 20.12 -24.47 30.41
N VAL A 13 20.88 -23.41 30.73
CA VAL A 13 20.39 -22.02 30.59
C VAL A 13 20.53 -21.54 29.15
N ALA A 14 21.42 -22.09 28.33
CA ALA A 14 21.58 -21.75 26.93
C ALA A 14 20.51 -22.39 26.01
N GLY A 15 19.68 -23.31 26.51
CA GLY A 15 18.72 -24.08 25.73
C GLY A 15 17.28 -23.51 25.69
N PHE A 16 16.99 -22.39 26.33
CA PHE A 16 15.66 -21.83 26.41
C PHE A 16 15.53 -20.44 25.78
N ALA A 17 16.38 -20.07 24.83
CA ALA A 17 16.00 -19.10 23.86
C ALA A 17 15.02 -19.80 22.90
N GLY A 18 13.77 -19.98 23.33
CA GLY A 18 12.69 -20.43 22.44
C GLY A 18 12.72 -19.54 21.21
N ALA A 19 12.79 -20.16 20.04
CA ALA A 19 12.68 -19.42 18.80
C ALA A 19 11.36 -18.64 18.86
N GLN A 20 11.44 -17.31 18.87
CA GLN A 20 10.26 -16.46 18.77
C GLN A 20 9.65 -16.72 17.38
N THR A 21 8.46 -17.28 17.35
CA THR A 21 7.74 -17.54 16.11
C THR A 21 6.85 -16.34 15.77
N LEU A 22 6.90 -15.90 14.54
CA LEU A 22 5.96 -14.93 14.01
C LEU A 22 4.53 -15.50 14.07
N SER A 23 3.68 -14.93 14.91
CA SER A 23 2.37 -15.51 15.22
C SER A 23 1.20 -14.63 14.81
N TRP A 24 1.42 -13.35 14.51
CA TRP A 24 0.36 -12.41 14.24
C TRP A 24 0.84 -11.20 13.42
N ILE A 25 -0.05 -10.70 12.57
CA ILE A 25 -0.03 -9.39 11.93
C ILE A 25 -1.43 -8.77 12.02
N GLY A 26 -1.52 -7.48 12.26
CA GLY A 26 -2.79 -6.75 12.34
C GLY A 26 -2.57 -5.30 12.71
N ASP A 27 -3.60 -4.65 13.25
CA ASP A 27 -3.63 -3.20 13.48
C ASP A 27 -3.10 -2.46 12.25
N SER A 28 -3.66 -2.85 11.07
CA SER A 28 -3.20 -2.36 9.78
C SER A 28 -3.99 -1.13 9.36
N TYR A 29 -3.29 -0.20 8.74
CA TYR A 29 -3.83 1.07 8.27
C TYR A 29 -3.34 1.33 6.85
N ILE A 30 -4.17 1.95 6.03
CA ILE A 30 -3.81 2.43 4.70
C ILE A 30 -3.66 3.94 4.76
N TYR A 31 -2.58 4.45 4.18
CA TYR A 31 -2.25 5.85 4.14
C TYR A 31 -2.45 6.41 2.73
N ASP A 32 -3.30 7.42 2.58
CA ASP A 32 -3.36 8.24 1.39
C ASP A 32 -2.37 9.40 1.52
N ALA A 33 -1.23 9.27 0.85
CA ALA A 33 -0.17 10.27 0.90
C ALA A 33 -0.54 11.58 0.18
N GLY A 34 -1.53 11.56 -0.71
CA GLY A 34 -2.02 12.75 -1.40
C GLY A 34 -2.90 13.62 -0.50
N ALA A 35 -3.71 12.99 0.36
CA ALA A 35 -4.60 13.65 1.29
C ALA A 35 -4.05 13.73 2.72
N ASP A 36 -2.85 13.18 2.99
CA ASP A 36 -2.27 13.04 4.35
C ASP A 36 -3.27 12.41 5.33
N THR A 37 -3.91 11.32 4.92
CA THR A 37 -5.03 10.73 5.66
C THR A 37 -4.83 9.23 5.87
N TRP A 38 -5.06 8.79 7.10
CA TRP A 38 -5.02 7.38 7.48
C TRP A 38 -6.40 6.76 7.53
N TYR A 39 -6.55 5.59 6.94
CA TYR A 39 -7.76 4.76 6.95
C TYR A 39 -7.47 3.45 7.67
N ARG A 40 -8.39 3.02 8.52
CA ARG A 40 -8.27 1.76 9.25
C ARG A 40 -8.63 0.58 8.34
N ALA A 41 -7.71 -0.36 8.16
CA ALA A 41 -7.97 -1.65 7.53
C ALA A 41 -8.42 -2.66 8.60
N SER A 42 -7.56 -3.01 9.54
CA SER A 42 -7.87 -3.78 10.73
C SER A 42 -7.58 -2.99 11.99
N GLY A 43 -7.71 -3.60 13.14
CA GLY A 43 -7.48 -2.93 14.43
C GLY A 43 -8.69 -2.14 14.94
N THR A 44 -8.56 -1.64 16.17
CA THR A 44 -9.65 -1.00 16.91
C THR A 44 -9.40 0.47 17.22
N ASP A 45 -8.21 0.97 16.91
CA ASP A 45 -7.82 2.35 17.25
C ASP A 45 -8.61 3.37 16.44
N THR A 46 -8.89 4.50 17.09
CA THR A 46 -9.71 5.58 16.52
C THR A 46 -8.89 6.76 15.98
N TRP A 47 -7.55 6.65 15.97
CA TRP A 47 -6.68 7.74 15.52
C TRP A 47 -6.69 7.94 13.98
N ALA A 48 -7.12 6.93 13.21
CA ALA A 48 -7.25 7.01 11.76
C ALA A 48 -8.37 7.98 11.36
N THR A 49 -8.01 9.16 10.91
CA THR A 49 -8.92 10.29 10.64
C THR A 49 -9.85 10.06 9.44
N GLY A 50 -9.45 9.21 8.49
CA GLY A 50 -10.25 8.84 7.31
C GLY A 50 -11.34 7.79 7.59
N GLY A 51 -11.39 7.24 8.80
CA GLY A 51 -12.33 6.18 9.15
C GLY A 51 -11.92 4.80 8.65
N ALA A 52 -12.90 3.95 8.28
CA ALA A 52 -12.62 2.62 7.73
C ALA A 52 -12.22 2.71 6.25
N PHE A 53 -11.21 1.91 5.87
CA PHE A 53 -10.85 1.75 4.46
C PHE A 53 -11.87 0.86 3.73
N GLN A 54 -12.38 -0.15 4.42
CA GLN A 54 -13.39 -1.04 3.85
C GLN A 54 -14.61 -0.24 3.35
N ASP A 55 -14.95 -0.43 2.08
CA ASP A 55 -16.03 0.22 1.36
C ASP A 55 -15.90 1.76 1.23
N HIS A 56 -14.69 2.30 1.51
CA HIS A 56 -14.42 3.71 1.30
C HIS A 56 -14.48 4.09 -0.19
N ASN A 57 -15.00 5.29 -0.47
CA ASN A 57 -15.01 5.85 -1.82
C ASN A 57 -14.17 7.13 -1.85
N PHE A 58 -13.03 7.08 -2.53
CA PHE A 58 -12.14 8.22 -2.71
C PHE A 58 -12.68 9.28 -3.68
N GLY A 59 -13.82 9.02 -4.34
CA GLY A 59 -14.38 9.92 -5.33
C GLY A 59 -13.59 9.97 -6.63
N ILE A 60 -13.54 11.14 -7.28
CA ILE A 60 -12.80 11.34 -8.55
C ILE A 60 -11.37 11.74 -8.21
N VAL A 61 -10.40 10.96 -8.70
CA VAL A 61 -8.97 11.19 -8.46
C VAL A 61 -8.20 11.30 -9.77
N SER A 62 -7.23 12.22 -9.83
CA SER A 62 -6.21 12.27 -10.88
C SER A 62 -4.98 11.44 -10.51
N SER A 63 -4.77 11.22 -9.22
CA SER A 63 -3.75 10.36 -8.64
C SER A 63 -4.25 9.86 -7.28
N LEU A 64 -3.86 8.65 -6.88
CA LEU A 64 -4.15 8.09 -5.56
C LEU A 64 -2.89 7.38 -5.07
N PHE A 65 -2.20 8.00 -4.11
CA PHE A 65 -0.96 7.48 -3.55
C PHE A 65 -1.27 6.71 -2.27
N LEU A 66 -1.24 5.40 -2.33
CA LEU A 66 -1.48 4.54 -1.17
C LEU A 66 -0.17 4.00 -0.61
N GLY A 67 0.00 4.16 0.68
CA GLY A 67 0.98 3.52 1.54
C GLY A 67 0.27 2.80 2.67
N GLY A 68 0.99 2.48 3.74
CA GLY A 68 0.34 1.80 4.85
C GLY A 68 1.21 1.61 6.09
N GLN A 69 0.58 1.04 7.10
CA GLN A 69 1.18 0.63 8.36
C GLN A 69 0.59 -0.71 8.77
N ALA A 70 1.41 -1.58 9.35
CA ALA A 70 0.97 -2.79 10.02
C ALA A 70 1.80 -3.02 11.28
N GLN A 71 1.27 -3.80 12.22
CA GLN A 71 1.98 -4.24 13.41
C GLN A 71 2.12 -5.76 13.40
N THR A 72 3.25 -6.25 13.94
CA THR A 72 3.48 -7.66 14.19
C THR A 72 3.71 -7.88 15.67
N TRP A 73 3.21 -9.01 16.21
CA TRP A 73 3.57 -9.46 17.56
C TRP A 73 4.92 -10.11 17.50
N ASP A 74 5.84 -9.58 18.30
CA ASP A 74 7.25 -9.90 18.26
C ASP A 74 7.87 -9.73 16.85
N ARG A 75 9.15 -9.47 16.79
CA ARG A 75 9.91 -9.43 15.55
C ARG A 75 11.04 -10.45 15.63
N PRO A 76 10.79 -11.72 15.34
CA PRO A 76 11.87 -12.67 15.18
C PRO A 76 12.84 -12.15 14.11
N TYR A 77 14.13 -12.35 14.32
CA TYR A 77 15.14 -11.92 13.36
C TYR A 77 14.84 -12.48 11.96
N GLY A 78 14.81 -11.61 10.97
CA GLY A 78 14.49 -11.97 9.58
C GLY A 78 13.01 -11.79 9.20
N THR A 79 12.19 -11.14 10.05
CA THR A 79 10.83 -10.74 9.68
C THR A 79 10.86 -9.62 8.66
N THR A 80 10.00 -9.74 7.64
CA THR A 80 9.67 -8.71 6.65
C THR A 80 8.16 -8.53 6.61
N VAL A 81 7.70 -7.32 6.32
CA VAL A 81 6.27 -7.04 6.14
C VAL A 81 6.07 -6.44 4.75
N THR A 82 5.03 -6.90 4.07
CA THR A 82 4.67 -6.47 2.73
C THR A 82 3.19 -6.10 2.70
N MET A 83 2.89 -4.94 2.12
CA MET A 83 1.55 -4.55 1.71
C MET A 83 1.35 -4.96 0.25
N PHE A 84 0.27 -5.66 -0.01
CA PHE A 84 -0.16 -6.00 -1.36
C PHE A 84 -1.34 -5.14 -1.76
N TYR A 85 -1.44 -4.84 -3.05
CA TYR A 85 -2.60 -4.18 -3.61
C TYR A 85 -2.88 -4.66 -5.03
N GLU A 86 -4.13 -4.57 -5.41
CA GLU A 86 -4.58 -4.81 -6.77
C GLU A 86 -5.66 -3.79 -7.15
N VAL A 87 -5.62 -3.32 -8.41
CA VAL A 87 -6.63 -2.40 -8.94
C VAL A 87 -7.30 -3.05 -10.14
N PHE A 88 -8.62 -3.07 -10.14
CA PHE A 88 -9.41 -3.68 -11.21
C PHE A 88 -10.70 -2.86 -11.43
N LEU A 89 -11.33 -3.06 -12.59
CA LEU A 89 -12.58 -2.39 -12.94
C LEU A 89 -13.66 -2.71 -11.92
N GLN A 90 -14.41 -1.71 -11.49
CA GLN A 90 -15.51 -1.90 -10.55
C GLN A 90 -16.54 -2.90 -11.13
N GLY A 91 -16.94 -3.86 -10.31
CA GLY A 91 -17.84 -4.95 -10.73
C GLY A 91 -17.16 -6.10 -11.46
N SER A 92 -15.85 -6.04 -11.72
CA SER A 92 -15.09 -7.17 -12.25
C SER A 92 -14.40 -7.95 -11.11
N THR A 93 -13.95 -9.15 -11.42
CA THR A 93 -13.02 -9.89 -10.57
C THR A 93 -11.59 -9.48 -10.88
N SER A 94 -10.67 -9.65 -9.92
CA SER A 94 -9.23 -9.46 -10.06
C SER A 94 -8.69 -9.99 -11.40
N GLN A 95 -7.92 -9.19 -12.14
CA GLN A 95 -7.45 -9.57 -13.49
C GLN A 95 -5.95 -9.38 -13.71
N GLY A 96 -5.24 -8.72 -12.82
CA GLY A 96 -3.87 -8.29 -13.07
C GLY A 96 -2.80 -8.94 -12.19
N GLY A 97 -3.23 -9.63 -11.16
CA GLY A 97 -2.36 -10.11 -10.08
C GLY A 97 -1.88 -8.98 -9.15
N PRO A 98 -1.54 -9.34 -7.92
CA PRO A 98 -1.15 -8.37 -6.90
C PRO A 98 0.19 -7.70 -7.24
N LYS A 99 0.27 -6.43 -6.94
CA LYS A 99 1.53 -5.68 -6.78
C LYS A 99 1.86 -5.63 -5.30
N ASN A 100 3.13 -5.46 -4.99
CA ASN A 100 3.63 -5.41 -3.62
C ASN A 100 4.34 -4.10 -3.32
N MET A 101 4.41 -3.78 -2.04
CA MET A 101 5.12 -2.66 -1.48
C MET A 101 5.76 -3.10 -0.18
N ASP A 102 7.08 -2.97 -0.09
CA ASP A 102 7.80 -3.27 1.13
C ASP A 102 7.44 -2.26 2.23
N MET A 103 7.25 -2.78 3.42
CA MET A 103 6.96 -2.01 4.63
C MET A 103 8.21 -2.04 5.51
N PRO A 104 9.07 -1.02 5.49
CA PRO A 104 10.24 -0.98 6.35
C PRO A 104 9.84 -0.94 7.83
N TRP A 105 10.65 -1.59 8.67
CA TRP A 105 10.50 -1.48 10.11
C TRP A 105 10.66 -0.03 10.56
N LYS A 106 9.75 0.45 11.37
CA LYS A 106 9.71 1.82 11.86
C LYS A 106 10.23 1.93 13.29
N GLU A 107 9.57 1.22 14.19
CA GLU A 107 9.81 1.32 15.62
C GLU A 107 9.16 0.16 16.38
N GLN A 108 9.57 -0.01 17.64
CA GLN A 108 8.85 -0.86 18.58
C GLN A 108 7.76 -0.05 19.28
N ALA A 109 6.53 -0.52 19.21
CA ALA A 109 5.35 0.07 19.82
C ALA A 109 4.82 -0.85 20.93
N GLY A 110 5.29 -0.66 22.15
CA GLY A 110 4.99 -1.56 23.26
C GLY A 110 5.61 -2.95 23.04
N ASN A 111 4.77 -4.01 22.99
CA ASN A 111 5.20 -5.37 22.70
C ASN A 111 5.13 -5.70 21.20
N ASN A 112 4.70 -4.76 20.35
CA ASN A 112 4.58 -4.95 18.92
C ASN A 112 5.70 -4.23 18.18
N ASP A 113 6.03 -4.70 17.00
CA ASP A 113 6.85 -4.00 16.02
C ASP A 113 5.96 -3.34 14.97
N LYS A 114 6.23 -2.08 14.66
CA LYS A 114 5.52 -1.26 13.70
C LYS A 114 6.31 -1.18 12.40
N TRP A 115 5.62 -1.43 11.30
CA TRP A 115 6.12 -1.37 9.94
C TRP A 115 5.34 -0.32 9.15
N GLU A 116 6.03 0.54 8.40
CA GLU A 116 5.36 1.69 7.81
C GLU A 116 5.99 2.11 6.48
N ASN A 117 5.16 2.40 5.50
CA ASN A 117 5.53 3.07 4.26
C ASN A 117 4.56 4.22 4.00
N VAL A 118 5.02 5.44 4.20
CA VAL A 118 4.23 6.68 3.99
C VAL A 118 4.53 7.37 2.67
N THR A 119 5.49 6.87 1.88
CA THR A 119 5.77 7.43 0.56
C THR A 119 4.65 7.13 -0.42
N GLY A 120 4.06 5.95 -0.28
CA GLY A 120 2.97 5.49 -1.12
C GLY A 120 3.36 5.19 -2.57
N THR A 121 2.48 4.49 -3.25
CA THR A 121 2.55 4.26 -4.70
C THR A 121 1.30 4.81 -5.36
N ASN A 122 1.42 5.50 -6.47
CA ASN A 122 0.25 5.97 -7.23
C ASN A 122 -0.46 4.78 -7.88
N VAL A 123 -1.52 4.31 -7.23
CA VAL A 123 -2.30 3.15 -7.69
C VAL A 123 -3.21 3.49 -8.88
N ALA A 124 -3.46 4.79 -9.12
CA ALA A 124 -4.24 5.26 -10.28
C ALA A 124 -3.38 5.48 -11.54
N ALA A 125 -2.05 5.32 -11.46
CA ALA A 125 -1.17 5.57 -12.59
C ALA A 125 -1.42 4.59 -13.75
N GLY A 126 -1.59 5.14 -14.96
CA GLY A 126 -1.76 4.35 -16.19
C GLY A 126 -3.15 3.73 -16.38
N LEU A 127 -4.10 4.02 -15.50
CA LEU A 127 -5.49 3.58 -15.66
C LEU A 127 -6.22 4.42 -16.72
N ALA A 128 -7.28 3.84 -17.29
CA ALA A 128 -8.13 4.55 -18.25
C ALA A 128 -8.84 5.73 -17.55
N PRO A 129 -8.97 6.89 -18.22
CA PRO A 129 -9.66 8.04 -17.64
C PRO A 129 -11.17 7.82 -17.55
N ASP A 130 -11.85 8.61 -16.71
CA ASP A 130 -13.30 8.61 -16.49
C ASP A 130 -13.89 7.22 -16.20
N THR A 131 -13.15 6.39 -15.49
CA THR A 131 -13.46 4.97 -15.28
C THR A 131 -13.50 4.64 -13.79
N ASP A 132 -14.48 3.84 -13.39
CA ASP A 132 -14.66 3.39 -12.00
C ASP A 132 -13.81 2.15 -11.70
N TYR A 133 -13.06 2.19 -10.60
CA TYR A 133 -12.15 1.14 -10.16
C TYR A 133 -12.41 0.73 -8.72
N THR A 134 -12.04 -0.50 -8.42
CA THR A 134 -11.88 -1.02 -7.06
C THR A 134 -10.39 -1.23 -6.79
N VAL A 135 -9.93 -0.83 -5.61
CA VAL A 135 -8.62 -1.19 -5.07
C VAL A 135 -8.80 -2.16 -3.92
N ALA A 136 -8.13 -3.30 -3.99
CA ALA A 136 -8.05 -4.27 -2.92
C ALA A 136 -6.67 -4.20 -2.27
N VAL A 137 -6.60 -4.26 -0.94
CA VAL A 137 -5.38 -4.18 -0.15
C VAL A 137 -5.36 -5.30 0.89
N TRP A 138 -4.18 -5.86 1.15
CA TRP A 138 -3.93 -6.80 2.25
C TRP A 138 -2.45 -6.76 2.63
N PHE A 139 -2.13 -7.38 3.76
CA PHE A 139 -0.78 -7.39 4.30
C PHE A 139 -0.33 -8.80 4.60
N ASN A 140 0.97 -9.04 4.53
CA ASN A 140 1.59 -10.20 5.14
C ASN A 140 2.82 -9.82 5.95
N ALA A 141 3.16 -10.68 6.89
CA ALA A 141 4.45 -10.72 7.51
C ALA A 141 5.04 -12.12 7.31
N GLU A 142 6.31 -12.18 6.93
CA GLU A 142 7.04 -13.41 6.68
C GLU A 142 8.32 -13.44 7.52
N ASN A 143 8.61 -14.59 8.12
CA ASN A 143 9.88 -14.82 8.76
C ASN A 143 10.67 -15.91 8.06
N SER A 144 11.67 -15.50 7.30
CA SER A 144 12.53 -16.40 6.51
C SER A 144 13.45 -17.27 7.36
N LYS A 145 13.62 -16.97 8.66
CA LYS A 145 14.54 -17.70 9.56
C LYS A 145 13.84 -18.79 10.37
N ASP A 146 12.54 -18.69 10.58
CA ASP A 146 11.73 -19.65 11.33
C ASP A 146 11.01 -20.65 10.42
N GLY A 147 11.70 -21.17 9.42
CA GLY A 147 11.12 -22.14 8.49
C GLY A 147 10.09 -21.57 7.51
N GLY A 148 10.09 -20.25 7.29
CA GLY A 148 9.20 -19.61 6.32
C GLY A 148 7.78 -19.39 6.84
N THR A 149 7.60 -19.11 8.13
CA THR A 149 6.29 -18.78 8.70
C THR A 149 5.75 -17.49 8.06
N THR A 150 4.53 -17.55 7.53
CA THR A 150 3.82 -16.40 6.95
C THR A 150 2.48 -16.22 7.65
N VAL A 151 2.18 -15.00 8.06
CA VAL A 151 0.89 -14.60 8.62
C VAL A 151 0.27 -13.49 7.75
N TRP A 152 -1.06 -13.46 7.69
CA TRP A 152 -1.80 -12.58 6.79
C TRP A 152 -2.81 -11.73 7.56
N ASP A 153 -2.94 -10.48 7.13
CA ASP A 153 -4.05 -9.59 7.48
C ASP A 153 -4.78 -9.19 6.17
N SER A 154 -5.91 -9.84 5.92
CA SER A 154 -6.62 -9.81 4.65
C SER A 154 -8.13 -9.85 4.82
N ASN A 155 -8.68 -9.27 5.89
CA ASN A 155 -10.13 -9.25 6.12
C ASN A 155 -10.77 -10.64 5.91
N ASN A 156 -10.27 -11.67 6.60
CA ASN A 156 -10.72 -13.06 6.44
C ASN A 156 -10.63 -13.59 4.99
N SER A 157 -9.58 -13.24 4.27
CA SER A 157 -9.32 -13.58 2.86
C SER A 157 -10.22 -12.85 1.83
N ALA A 158 -11.03 -11.88 2.26
CA ALA A 158 -11.81 -11.03 1.36
C ALA A 158 -11.05 -9.78 0.88
N ASN A 159 -9.87 -9.52 1.47
CA ASN A 159 -9.09 -8.29 1.35
C ASN A 159 -9.87 -7.05 1.83
N TYR A 160 -9.17 -5.94 2.04
CA TYR A 160 -9.78 -4.64 2.32
C TYR A 160 -10.03 -3.93 1.00
N ILE A 161 -11.25 -3.54 0.70
CA ILE A 161 -11.62 -2.94 -0.58
C ILE A 161 -12.08 -1.51 -0.43
N ALA A 162 -11.71 -0.66 -1.40
CA ALA A 162 -12.20 0.69 -1.57
C ALA A 162 -12.45 0.97 -3.05
N SER A 163 -13.15 2.05 -3.36
CA SER A 163 -13.46 2.44 -4.73
C SER A 163 -12.97 3.85 -5.04
N PHE A 164 -12.72 4.10 -6.32
CA PHE A 164 -12.43 5.44 -6.84
C PHE A 164 -12.79 5.51 -8.31
N LYS A 165 -12.91 6.73 -8.83
CA LYS A 165 -13.05 7.00 -10.24
C LYS A 165 -11.86 7.82 -10.74
N THR A 166 -11.27 7.46 -11.86
CA THR A 166 -10.23 8.27 -12.48
C THR A 166 -10.80 9.55 -13.08
N ALA A 167 -10.06 10.66 -12.99
CA ALA A 167 -10.47 11.91 -13.63
C ALA A 167 -10.58 11.75 -15.15
N ALA A 168 -11.45 12.51 -15.77
CA ALA A 168 -11.55 12.57 -17.23
C ALA A 168 -10.22 13.07 -17.84
N ALA A 169 -9.91 12.59 -19.04
CA ALA A 169 -8.78 13.13 -19.79
C ALA A 169 -8.97 14.64 -20.03
N PRO A 170 -7.90 15.44 -19.94
CA PRO A 170 -8.00 16.87 -20.28
C PRO A 170 -8.51 17.02 -21.72
N ILE A 171 -9.64 17.71 -21.87
CA ILE A 171 -10.15 18.06 -23.20
C ILE A 171 -9.31 19.24 -23.71
N PRO A 172 -8.63 19.13 -24.86
CA PRO A 172 -7.93 20.27 -25.46
C PRO A 172 -8.93 21.42 -25.65
N GLU A 173 -8.65 22.57 -25.05
CA GLU A 173 -9.56 23.72 -25.15
C GLU A 173 -9.79 24.08 -26.60
N PRO A 174 -11.04 24.17 -27.06
CA PRO A 174 -11.36 24.51 -28.46
C PRO A 174 -10.74 25.84 -28.92
N ALA A 175 -10.53 26.76 -27.97
CA ALA A 175 -9.87 28.06 -28.24
C ALA A 175 -8.38 27.89 -28.63
N THR A 176 -7.66 26.97 -28.03
CA THR A 176 -6.23 26.70 -28.31
C THR A 176 -6.10 26.11 -29.73
N MET A 177 -6.95 25.15 -30.07
CA MET A 177 -6.98 24.55 -31.42
C MET A 177 -7.43 25.57 -32.50
N GLY A 178 -8.40 26.42 -32.18
CA GLY A 178 -8.83 27.51 -33.06
C GLY A 178 -7.75 28.56 -33.30
N LEU A 179 -7.02 28.94 -32.23
CA LEU A 179 -5.93 29.91 -32.32
C LEU A 179 -4.73 29.37 -33.14
N LEU A 180 -4.41 28.10 -32.96
CA LEU A 180 -3.38 27.41 -33.73
C LEU A 180 -3.74 27.32 -35.20
N GLY A 181 -5.00 27.00 -35.51
CA GLY A 181 -5.53 26.95 -36.84
C GLY A 181 -5.55 28.36 -37.54
N LEU A 182 -6.00 29.39 -36.84
CA LEU A 182 -5.98 30.79 -37.33
C LEU A 182 -4.53 31.29 -37.53
N GLY A 183 -3.60 30.96 -36.62
CA GLY A 183 -2.20 31.31 -36.77
C GLY A 183 -1.55 30.68 -38.01
N ALA A 184 -1.85 29.42 -38.29
CA ALA A 184 -1.35 28.72 -39.48
C ALA A 184 -1.90 29.33 -40.78
N VAL A 185 -3.19 29.70 -40.82
CA VAL A 185 -3.82 30.35 -41.94
C VAL A 185 -3.21 31.74 -42.17
N ALA A 186 -3.03 32.54 -41.12
CA ALA A 186 -2.43 33.86 -41.22
C ALA A 186 -0.99 33.81 -41.76
N LEU A 187 -0.19 32.84 -41.32
CA LEU A 187 1.17 32.59 -41.82
C LEU A 187 1.17 32.18 -43.31
N ALA A 188 0.24 31.35 -43.74
CA ALA A 188 0.11 30.92 -45.13
C ALA A 188 -0.27 32.09 -46.05
N LEU A 189 -1.21 32.96 -45.63
CA LEU A 189 -1.63 34.16 -46.37
C LEU A 189 -0.48 35.16 -46.46
N ARG A 190 0.28 35.42 -45.40
CA ARG A 190 1.45 36.31 -45.41
C ARG A 190 2.50 35.86 -46.41
N ARG A 191 2.79 34.56 -46.49
CA ARG A 191 3.74 34.02 -47.50
C ARG A 191 3.29 34.20 -48.94
N LYS A 192 1.96 34.20 -49.18
CA LYS A 192 1.42 34.38 -50.53
C LYS A 192 1.39 35.83 -50.98
N MET A 193 1.33 36.78 -50.04
CA MET A 193 1.33 38.22 -50.32
C MET A 193 2.72 38.83 -50.44
N SER A 194 3.78 38.09 -50.04
CA SER A 194 5.17 38.54 -50.09
C SER A 194 5.93 38.07 -51.34
N LYS A 195 5.22 37.44 -52.28
CA LYS A 195 5.70 37.14 -53.64
C LYS A 195 5.04 38.04 -54.66
#